data_36a4429149bd2b3d0a6f5098ea122e59
#
_entry.id   36a4429149bd2b3d0a6f5098ea122e59
#
_cell.length_a   1.000
_cell.length_b   1.000
_cell.length_c   1.000
_cell.angle_alpha   90.00
_cell.angle_beta   90.00
_cell.angle_gamma   90.00
#
_symmetry.space_group_name_H-M   'P 1'
#
loop_
_entity.id
_entity.type
_entity.pdbx_description
1 polymer ?
#
loop_
_entity_poly.entity_id
_entity_poly.type
_entity_poly.pdbx_seq_one_letter_code
_entity_poly.pdbx_strand_id
1 'polypeptide(L)'
;QVKIEVGTGWALYAAPDRLLEKLNRYVENGGCLVATFKTGFANENVKVSHEVQPRILRNCLGVKYHLFTFPKKVMLRGDIVEGTDNREAKVFMELLKLDGAEVLVYYDHYNWNGYAAVTRNHFAEGYAYYIGCMMDQELLKRILMKALEDADIKNIVKEEFPVIVRKGINDFGKSVWFYL
;
A
#
# COMPACT_ATOMS: atom_id res chain seq x y z
N GLN A 1 19.62 2.54 -2.41
CA GLN A 1 18.88 3.48 -1.55
C GLN A 1 17.39 3.12 -1.67
N VAL A 2 16.87 2.39 -0.67
CA VAL A 2 15.47 1.96 -0.66
C VAL A 2 14.61 3.18 -0.31
N LYS A 3 13.73 3.57 -1.20
CA LYS A 3 12.79 4.66 -0.98
C LYS A 3 11.40 4.05 -0.83
N ILE A 4 10.86 4.02 0.38
CA ILE A 4 9.46 3.69 0.61
C ILE A 4 8.67 4.98 0.43
N GLU A 5 7.93 5.08 -0.64
CA GLU A 5 6.90 6.10 -0.77
C GLU A 5 5.59 5.52 -0.23
N VAL A 6 5.35 5.73 1.06
CA VAL A 6 4.03 5.51 1.63
C VAL A 6 3.17 6.70 1.22
N GLY A 7 2.55 6.60 0.08
CA GLY A 7 1.51 7.54 -0.30
C GLY A 7 0.32 7.33 0.61
N THR A 8 0.20 8.14 1.67
CA THR A 8 -1.09 8.26 2.37
C THR A 8 -2.10 8.72 1.33
N GLY A 9 -3.15 7.94 1.06
CA GLY A 9 -4.00 7.94 -0.13
C GLY A 9 -4.64 9.25 -0.61
N TRP A 10 -4.34 10.36 0.01
CA TRP A 10 -4.77 11.69 -0.41
C TRP A 10 -3.75 12.40 -1.33
N ALA A 11 -2.48 12.00 -1.31
CA ALA A 11 -1.42 12.71 -1.99
C ALA A 11 -1.26 12.34 -3.47
N LEU A 12 -1.71 11.19 -3.91
CA LEU A 12 -1.49 10.69 -5.27
C LEU A 12 -2.77 10.44 -6.07
N TYR A 13 -3.89 11.01 -5.68
CA TYR A 13 -5.16 10.92 -6.42
C TYR A 13 -5.02 11.40 -7.86
N ALA A 14 -4.40 12.56 -8.06
CA ALA A 14 -4.09 13.13 -9.35
C ALA A 14 -2.58 13.05 -9.60
N ALA A 15 -2.19 12.36 -10.67
CA ALA A 15 -0.79 12.17 -11.02
C ALA A 15 -0.58 12.17 -12.53
N PRO A 16 0.48 12.83 -13.03
CA PRO A 16 0.84 12.74 -14.43
C PRO A 16 1.36 11.34 -14.77
N ASP A 17 1.12 10.89 -15.99
CA ASP A 17 1.51 9.55 -16.46
C ASP A 17 2.99 9.26 -16.25
N ARG A 18 3.85 10.25 -16.53
CA ARG A 18 5.30 10.14 -16.32
C ARG A 18 5.69 9.79 -14.88
N LEU A 19 4.89 10.21 -13.88
CA LEU A 19 5.13 9.86 -12.47
C LEU A 19 4.74 8.40 -12.21
N LEU A 20 3.58 7.97 -12.74
CA LEU A 20 3.12 6.59 -12.62
C LEU A 20 4.09 5.63 -13.32
N GLU A 21 4.63 6.00 -14.48
CA GLU A 21 5.67 5.23 -15.17
C GLU A 21 6.98 5.14 -14.36
N LYS A 22 7.37 6.22 -13.68
CA LYS A 22 8.54 6.20 -12.79
C LYS A 22 8.33 5.26 -11.61
N LEU A 23 7.15 5.27 -11.01
CA LEU A 23 6.80 4.35 -9.92
C LEU A 23 6.80 2.91 -10.39
N ASN A 24 6.25 2.63 -11.58
CA ASN A 24 6.29 1.30 -12.16
C ASN A 24 7.73 0.81 -12.36
N ARG A 25 8.60 1.64 -12.98
CA ARG A 25 10.02 1.33 -13.14
C ARG A 25 10.79 1.22 -11.82
N TYR A 26 10.40 1.98 -10.80
CA TYR A 26 10.99 1.86 -9.48
C TYR A 26 10.77 0.47 -8.89
N VAL A 27 9.55 -0.07 -9.01
CA VAL A 27 9.25 -1.45 -8.58
C VAL A 27 10.01 -2.46 -9.45
N GLU A 28 9.99 -2.30 -10.77
CA GLU A 28 10.70 -3.17 -11.71
C GLU A 28 12.20 -3.32 -11.36
N ASN A 29 12.82 -2.25 -10.86
CA ASN A 29 14.23 -2.23 -10.46
C ASN A 29 14.47 -2.57 -8.98
N GLY A 30 13.60 -3.32 -8.34
CA GLY A 30 13.78 -3.82 -6.97
C GLY A 30 13.23 -2.93 -5.86
N GLY A 31 12.46 -1.88 -6.20
CA GLY A 31 11.81 -1.05 -5.21
C GLY A 31 10.59 -1.71 -4.57
N CYS A 32 10.20 -1.24 -3.39
CA CYS A 32 8.96 -1.63 -2.74
C CYS A 32 8.00 -0.43 -2.73
N LEU A 33 6.84 -0.58 -3.40
CA LEU A 33 5.80 0.44 -3.49
C LEU A 33 4.60 0.04 -2.63
N VAL A 34 4.14 0.93 -1.76
CA VAL A 34 2.84 0.79 -1.10
C VAL A 34 1.90 1.86 -1.62
N ALA A 35 0.91 1.45 -2.39
CA ALA A 35 -0.13 2.31 -2.92
C ALA A 35 -1.46 2.08 -2.18
N THR A 36 -2.23 3.15 -2.03
CA THR A 36 -3.55 3.08 -1.39
C THR A 36 -4.64 3.36 -2.42
N PHE A 37 -5.89 3.15 -2.03
CA PHE A 37 -7.04 3.41 -2.89
C PHE A 37 -6.97 4.80 -3.55
N LYS A 38 -7.51 4.88 -4.77
CA LYS A 38 -7.48 6.08 -5.62
C LYS A 38 -6.09 6.58 -6.03
N THR A 39 -5.03 5.80 -5.89
CA THR A 39 -3.70 6.19 -6.39
C THR A 39 -3.72 6.25 -7.92
N GLY A 40 -3.35 7.42 -8.49
CA GLY A 40 -3.31 7.66 -9.92
C GLY A 40 -4.68 7.66 -10.63
N PHE A 41 -5.77 7.88 -9.88
CA PHE A 41 -7.14 7.82 -10.39
C PHE A 41 -7.43 8.90 -11.44
N ALA A 42 -6.85 10.08 -11.28
CA ALA A 42 -6.95 11.21 -12.19
C ALA A 42 -5.58 11.65 -12.72
N ASN A 43 -5.56 12.35 -13.83
CA ASN A 43 -4.35 13.00 -14.34
C ASN A 43 -4.04 14.32 -13.60
N GLU A 44 -2.97 15.00 -13.96
CA GLU A 44 -2.54 16.29 -13.37
C GLU A 44 -3.59 17.41 -13.45
N ASN A 45 -4.54 17.30 -14.37
CA ASN A 45 -5.66 18.24 -14.52
C ASN A 45 -6.93 17.78 -13.77
N VAL A 46 -6.79 16.81 -12.86
CA VAL A 46 -7.88 16.21 -12.08
C VAL A 46 -8.95 15.53 -12.98
N LYS A 47 -8.60 15.22 -14.22
CA LYS A 47 -9.49 14.50 -15.13
C LYS A 47 -9.36 13.00 -14.90
N VAL A 48 -10.46 12.36 -14.53
CA VAL A 48 -10.52 10.90 -14.36
C VAL A 48 -10.32 10.21 -15.70
N SER A 49 -9.43 9.22 -15.73
CA SER A 49 -9.18 8.41 -16.91
C SER A 49 -10.32 7.42 -17.15
N HIS A 50 -10.60 7.14 -18.43
CA HIS A 50 -11.51 6.08 -18.85
C HIS A 50 -10.86 4.69 -18.85
N GLU A 51 -9.55 4.63 -18.62
CA GLU A 51 -8.80 3.38 -18.56
C GLU A 51 -9.14 2.57 -17.31
N VAL A 52 -8.87 1.27 -17.39
CA VAL A 52 -9.00 0.35 -16.24
C VAL A 52 -8.04 0.79 -15.14
N GLN A 53 -8.59 1.01 -13.95
CA GLN A 53 -7.79 1.41 -12.79
C GLN A 53 -6.98 0.22 -12.22
N PRO A 54 -5.80 0.48 -11.66
CA PRO A 54 -5.13 1.77 -11.44
C PRO A 54 -4.21 2.20 -12.60
N ARG A 55 -4.69 2.13 -13.84
CA ARG A 55 -4.02 2.62 -15.05
C ARG A 55 -2.61 2.00 -15.22
N ILE A 56 -1.58 2.85 -15.45
CA ILE A 56 -0.18 2.45 -15.66
C ILE A 56 0.35 1.58 -14.50
N LEU A 57 -0.06 1.85 -13.26
CA LEU A 57 0.38 1.09 -12.10
C LEU A 57 -0.22 -0.32 -12.03
N ARG A 58 -1.21 -0.64 -12.86
CA ARG A 58 -1.79 -1.98 -12.94
C ARG A 58 -0.73 -3.07 -13.12
N ASN A 59 0.31 -2.80 -13.89
CA ASN A 59 1.38 -3.77 -14.17
C ASN A 59 2.14 -4.15 -12.90
N CYS A 60 2.68 -3.18 -12.18
CA CYS A 60 3.45 -3.46 -10.97
C CYS A 60 2.56 -3.84 -9.77
N LEU A 61 1.35 -3.30 -9.67
CA LEU A 61 0.42 -3.62 -8.59
C LEU A 61 -0.31 -4.97 -8.79
N GLY A 62 -0.38 -5.48 -10.02
CA GLY A 62 -1.00 -6.77 -10.33
C GLY A 62 -2.50 -6.83 -10.02
N VAL A 63 -3.19 -5.69 -10.05
CA VAL A 63 -4.62 -5.58 -9.76
C VAL A 63 -5.33 -4.69 -10.75
N LYS A 64 -6.64 -4.87 -10.85
CA LYS A 64 -7.54 -3.99 -11.60
C LYS A 64 -8.86 -3.81 -10.89
N TYR A 65 -9.49 -2.66 -11.09
CA TYR A 65 -10.83 -2.41 -10.57
C TYR A 65 -11.62 -1.42 -11.42
N HIS A 66 -12.94 -1.51 -11.36
CA HIS A 66 -13.89 -0.59 -12.00
C HIS A 66 -14.89 -0.02 -10.99
N LEU A 67 -15.02 -0.67 -9.84
CA LEU A 67 -16.05 -0.37 -8.86
C LEU A 67 -15.42 -0.05 -7.51
N PHE A 68 -16.04 0.89 -6.85
CA PHE A 68 -15.78 1.24 -5.46
C PHE A 68 -17.10 1.61 -4.78
N THR A 69 -17.13 1.52 -3.46
CA THR A 69 -18.32 1.80 -2.69
C THR A 69 -17.97 2.22 -1.25
N PHE A 70 -18.97 2.60 -0.49
CA PHE A 70 -18.87 2.84 0.95
C PHE A 70 -19.24 1.56 1.69
N PRO A 71 -18.35 1.00 2.53
CA PRO A 71 -18.65 -0.22 3.26
C PRO A 71 -19.74 0.02 4.31
N LYS A 72 -20.61 -0.98 4.49
CA LYS A 72 -21.56 -1.05 5.61
C LYS A 72 -21.39 -2.40 6.26
N LYS A 73 -20.75 -2.44 7.44
CA LYS A 73 -20.48 -3.68 8.17
C LYS A 73 -19.73 -4.73 7.32
N VAL A 74 -18.75 -4.30 6.55
CA VAL A 74 -17.90 -5.18 5.75
C VAL A 74 -16.68 -5.52 6.59
N MET A 75 -16.56 -6.80 6.94
CA MET A 75 -15.42 -7.29 7.70
C MET A 75 -14.27 -7.64 6.76
N LEU A 76 -13.08 -7.74 7.31
CA LEU A 76 -11.85 -8.14 6.60
C LEU A 76 -11.40 -9.51 7.13
N ARG A 77 -10.90 -10.38 6.24
CA ARG A 77 -10.36 -11.69 6.56
C ARG A 77 -9.05 -11.96 5.83
N GLY A 78 -8.18 -12.75 6.46
CA GLY A 78 -6.86 -13.14 5.97
C GLY A 78 -5.92 -13.34 7.15
N ASP A 79 -4.83 -14.06 6.97
CA ASP A 79 -3.90 -14.40 8.05
C ASP A 79 -3.37 -13.17 8.78
N ILE A 80 -3.07 -12.11 8.04
CA ILE A 80 -2.55 -10.84 8.58
C ILE A 80 -3.59 -10.10 9.46
N VAL A 81 -4.87 -10.44 9.32
CA VAL A 81 -5.99 -9.84 10.07
C VAL A 81 -6.24 -10.56 11.39
N GLU A 82 -5.78 -11.82 11.53
CA GLU A 82 -6.01 -12.60 12.73
C GLU A 82 -5.41 -11.93 13.97
N GLY A 83 -6.18 -11.98 15.09
CA GLY A 83 -5.78 -11.36 16.35
C GLY A 83 -5.83 -9.83 16.37
N THR A 84 -6.42 -9.14 15.35
CA THR A 84 -6.75 -7.72 15.46
C THR A 84 -8.14 -7.52 16.07
N ASP A 85 -8.29 -6.50 16.91
CA ASP A 85 -9.57 -6.22 17.58
C ASP A 85 -10.62 -5.67 16.59
N ASN A 86 -10.20 -4.84 15.66
CA ASN A 86 -11.10 -4.20 14.70
C ASN A 86 -10.77 -4.62 13.26
N ARG A 87 -11.67 -5.41 12.67
CA ARG A 87 -11.54 -5.98 11.32
C ARG A 87 -12.50 -5.36 10.32
N GLU A 88 -13.10 -4.22 10.60
CA GLU A 88 -14.07 -3.60 9.71
C GLU A 88 -13.38 -2.68 8.70
N ALA A 89 -13.79 -2.82 7.42
CA ALA A 89 -13.46 -1.83 6.39
C ALA A 89 -14.23 -0.55 6.67
N LYS A 90 -13.55 0.60 6.65
CA LYS A 90 -14.11 1.90 7.03
C LYS A 90 -14.18 2.81 5.81
N VAL A 91 -15.14 3.73 5.82
CA VAL A 91 -15.28 4.88 4.95
C VAL A 91 -15.35 4.57 3.46
N PHE A 92 -14.35 3.86 2.91
CA PHE A 92 -14.21 3.67 1.47
C PHE A 92 -13.60 2.29 1.15
N MET A 93 -14.08 1.65 0.07
CA MET A 93 -13.55 0.38 -0.42
C MET A 93 -13.60 0.30 -1.95
N GLU A 94 -12.54 -0.21 -2.55
CA GLU A 94 -12.43 -0.59 -3.95
C GLU A 94 -12.56 -2.10 -4.09
N LEU A 95 -13.22 -2.54 -5.15
CA LEU A 95 -13.46 -3.95 -5.41
C LEU A 95 -12.35 -4.49 -6.33
N LEU A 96 -11.24 -4.88 -5.71
CA LEU A 96 -10.04 -5.29 -6.44
C LEU A 96 -10.20 -6.68 -7.04
N LYS A 97 -9.89 -6.81 -8.34
CA LYS A 97 -9.72 -8.07 -9.05
C LYS A 97 -8.24 -8.30 -9.32
N LEU A 98 -7.80 -9.53 -9.18
CA LEU A 98 -6.41 -9.90 -9.40
C LEU A 98 -6.04 -9.83 -10.89
N ASP A 99 -4.81 -9.41 -11.14
CA ASP A 99 -4.16 -9.37 -12.45
C ASP A 99 -2.67 -9.74 -12.31
N GLY A 100 -2.41 -10.78 -11.50
CA GLY A 100 -1.09 -11.30 -11.15
C GLY A 100 -0.74 -11.24 -9.66
N ALA A 101 -1.36 -10.34 -8.88
CA ALA A 101 -1.09 -10.21 -7.45
C ALA A 101 -1.66 -11.36 -6.62
N GLU A 102 -1.07 -11.59 -5.46
CA GLU A 102 -1.62 -12.41 -4.38
C GLU A 102 -2.46 -11.58 -3.43
N VAL A 103 -3.43 -12.21 -2.76
CA VAL A 103 -4.31 -11.53 -1.81
C VAL A 103 -3.78 -11.71 -0.39
N LEU A 104 -3.59 -10.61 0.33
CA LEU A 104 -3.28 -10.61 1.76
C LEU A 104 -4.55 -10.48 2.62
N VAL A 105 -5.52 -9.71 2.12
CA VAL A 105 -6.79 -9.46 2.83
C VAL A 105 -7.94 -9.47 1.84
N TYR A 106 -8.99 -10.21 2.18
CA TYR A 106 -10.27 -10.24 1.47
C TYR A 106 -11.34 -9.45 2.22
N TYR A 107 -12.37 -9.01 1.49
CA TYR A 107 -13.62 -8.60 2.11
C TYR A 107 -14.41 -9.82 2.58
N ASP A 108 -14.81 -9.83 3.83
CA ASP A 108 -15.68 -10.87 4.41
C ASP A 108 -17.13 -10.34 4.46
N HIS A 109 -17.78 -10.47 3.31
CA HIS A 109 -19.16 -10.02 3.13
C HIS A 109 -19.81 -10.80 1.99
N TYR A 110 -21.07 -11.16 2.14
CA TYR A 110 -21.79 -12.04 1.20
C TYR A 110 -21.76 -11.55 -0.27
N ASN A 111 -21.77 -10.25 -0.51
CA ASN A 111 -21.66 -9.67 -1.86
C ASN A 111 -20.22 -9.46 -2.34
N TRP A 112 -19.25 -9.31 -1.43
CA TRP A 112 -17.91 -8.80 -1.75
C TRP A 112 -16.78 -9.79 -1.49
N ASN A 113 -17.10 -11.02 -1.05
CA ASN A 113 -16.12 -12.04 -0.69
C ASN A 113 -15.24 -12.52 -1.86
N GLY A 114 -15.62 -12.23 -3.10
CA GLY A 114 -14.83 -12.51 -4.30
C GLY A 114 -13.82 -11.42 -4.66
N TYR A 115 -13.73 -10.33 -3.87
CA TYR A 115 -12.83 -9.22 -4.14
C TYR A 115 -11.75 -9.11 -3.07
N ALA A 116 -10.55 -8.71 -3.50
CA ALA A 116 -9.47 -8.41 -2.59
C ALA A 116 -9.61 -7.00 -2.00
N ALA A 117 -9.20 -6.87 -0.73
CA ALA A 117 -9.09 -5.60 -0.02
C ALA A 117 -7.63 -5.12 0.02
N VAL A 118 -6.68 -6.04 0.20
CA VAL A 118 -5.25 -5.76 0.16
C VAL A 118 -4.54 -6.84 -0.64
N THR A 119 -3.64 -6.41 -1.51
CA THR A 119 -2.85 -7.30 -2.35
C THR A 119 -1.36 -7.00 -2.26
N ARG A 120 -0.56 -8.00 -2.60
CA ARG A 120 0.88 -7.93 -2.77
C ARG A 120 1.23 -8.51 -4.14
N ASN A 121 2.11 -7.87 -4.86
CA ASN A 121 2.60 -8.36 -6.13
C ASN A 121 4.13 -8.36 -6.14
N HIS A 122 4.73 -9.46 -6.56
CA HIS A 122 6.14 -9.51 -6.93
C HIS A 122 6.24 -9.17 -8.42
N PHE A 123 6.84 -8.03 -8.73
CA PHE A 123 6.98 -7.54 -10.09
C PHE A 123 8.44 -7.31 -10.43
N ALA A 124 8.95 -8.11 -11.37
CA ALA A 124 10.37 -8.17 -11.71
C ALA A 124 11.23 -8.38 -10.44
N GLU A 125 12.05 -7.40 -10.06
CA GLU A 125 12.96 -7.48 -8.91
C GLU A 125 12.35 -6.88 -7.62
N GLY A 126 11.14 -6.32 -7.67
CA GLY A 126 10.56 -5.57 -6.55
C GLY A 126 9.19 -6.04 -6.11
N TYR A 127 8.62 -5.32 -5.15
CA TYR A 127 7.32 -5.62 -4.59
C TYR A 127 6.39 -4.41 -4.66
N ALA A 128 5.12 -4.67 -4.88
CA ALA A 128 4.10 -3.63 -4.83
C ALA A 128 2.89 -4.10 -4.01
N TYR A 129 2.44 -3.24 -3.12
CA TYR A 129 1.26 -3.45 -2.28
C TYR A 129 0.17 -2.49 -2.71
N TYR A 130 -1.05 -2.98 -2.74
CA TYR A 130 -2.22 -2.13 -2.95
C TYR A 130 -3.23 -2.31 -1.83
N ILE A 131 -3.57 -1.20 -1.17
CA ILE A 131 -4.52 -1.15 -0.07
C ILE A 131 -5.80 -0.49 -0.58
N GLY A 132 -6.81 -1.30 -0.91
CA GLY A 132 -8.06 -0.86 -1.56
C GLY A 132 -9.14 -0.33 -0.62
N CYS A 133 -8.90 -0.27 0.70
CA CYS A 133 -9.88 0.25 1.65
C CYS A 133 -9.23 0.98 2.82
N MET A 134 -10.00 1.81 3.51
CA MET A 134 -9.60 2.28 4.84
C MET A 134 -9.85 1.19 5.87
N MET A 135 -8.92 1.06 6.82
CA MET A 135 -8.95 0.06 7.87
C MET A 135 -8.43 0.61 9.19
N ASP A 136 -8.41 -0.22 10.21
CA ASP A 136 -7.83 0.14 11.50
C ASP A 136 -6.32 0.35 11.42
N GLN A 137 -5.82 1.23 12.28
CA GLN A 137 -4.40 1.59 12.31
C GLN A 137 -3.50 0.39 12.63
N GLU A 138 -3.94 -0.52 13.49
CA GLU A 138 -3.17 -1.71 13.83
C GLU A 138 -2.99 -2.63 12.61
N LEU A 139 -4.07 -2.86 11.85
CA LEU A 139 -3.99 -3.66 10.64
C LEU A 139 -3.14 -2.99 9.56
N LEU A 140 -3.28 -1.68 9.39
CA LEU A 140 -2.43 -0.91 8.48
C LEU A 140 -0.95 -1.05 8.86
N LYS A 141 -0.62 -0.95 10.16
CA LYS A 141 0.74 -1.15 10.67
C LYS A 141 1.29 -2.54 10.30
N ARG A 142 0.50 -3.59 10.46
CA ARG A 142 0.92 -4.97 10.10
C ARG A 142 1.25 -5.10 8.61
N ILE A 143 0.41 -4.51 7.74
CA ILE A 143 0.64 -4.50 6.29
C ILE A 143 1.93 -3.74 5.94
N LEU A 144 2.13 -2.57 6.56
CA LEU A 144 3.34 -1.78 6.34
C LEU A 144 4.60 -2.52 6.84
N MET A 145 4.53 -3.20 8.00
CA MET A 145 5.64 -4.02 8.49
C MET A 145 6.00 -5.14 7.52
N LYS A 146 4.99 -5.80 6.93
CA LYS A 146 5.21 -6.81 5.89
C LYS A 146 5.89 -6.22 4.65
N ALA A 147 5.48 -5.03 4.20
CA ALA A 147 6.12 -4.34 3.09
C ALA A 147 7.58 -3.94 3.40
N LEU A 148 7.88 -3.57 4.64
CA LEU A 148 9.24 -3.27 5.09
C LEU A 148 10.13 -4.51 5.12
N GLU A 149 9.58 -5.66 5.50
CA GLU A 149 10.29 -6.96 5.45
C GLU A 149 10.66 -7.31 4.00
N ASP A 150 9.72 -7.19 3.05
CA ASP A 150 9.98 -7.46 1.63
C ASP A 150 10.96 -6.46 1.02
N ALA A 151 11.04 -5.24 1.55
CA ALA A 151 12.02 -4.25 1.15
C ALA A 151 13.42 -4.47 1.78
N ASP A 152 13.63 -5.56 2.53
CA ASP A 152 14.85 -5.88 3.29
C ASP A 152 15.29 -4.76 4.25
N ILE A 153 14.33 -4.00 4.78
CA ILE A 153 14.60 -2.94 5.76
C ILE A 153 14.68 -3.56 7.16
N LYS A 154 15.89 -3.96 7.55
CA LYS A 154 16.16 -4.68 8.81
C LYS A 154 16.27 -3.79 10.05
N ASN A 155 16.49 -2.50 9.90
CA ASN A 155 16.78 -1.58 10.99
C ASN A 155 15.61 -0.69 11.38
N ILE A 156 14.40 -1.24 11.42
CA ILE A 156 13.31 -0.55 12.09
C ILE A 156 13.53 -0.80 13.57
N VAL A 157 13.91 0.25 14.26
CA VAL A 157 14.04 0.19 15.72
C VAL A 157 12.64 -0.12 16.25
N LYS A 158 12.45 -1.34 16.74
CA LYS A 158 11.25 -1.76 17.46
C LYS A 158 11.31 -1.18 18.85
N GLU A 159 11.17 0.14 18.94
CA GLU A 159 11.13 0.79 20.23
C GLU A 159 9.69 0.99 20.66
N GLU A 160 9.41 0.53 21.87
CA GLU A 160 8.16 0.80 22.52
C GLU A 160 8.17 2.25 23.03
N PHE A 161 7.05 2.95 22.77
CA PHE A 161 6.76 4.22 23.37
C PHE A 161 7.12 4.18 24.89
N PRO A 162 7.79 5.18 25.49
CA PRO A 162 7.75 6.59 25.08
C PRO A 162 8.99 7.11 24.33
N VAL A 163 9.97 6.29 24.00
CA VAL A 163 11.24 6.77 23.42
C VAL A 163 11.14 6.84 21.89
N ILE A 164 11.36 8.01 21.33
CA ILE A 164 11.49 8.21 19.88
C ILE A 164 12.97 8.17 19.53
N VAL A 165 13.39 7.21 18.71
CA VAL A 165 14.77 7.13 18.23
C VAL A 165 14.89 7.66 16.80
N ARG A 166 15.88 8.48 16.57
CA ARG A 166 16.26 8.95 15.25
C ARG A 166 17.72 8.58 14.99
N LYS A 167 17.98 8.05 13.80
CA LYS A 167 19.32 7.75 13.33
C LYS A 167 19.68 8.68 12.17
N GLY A 168 20.87 9.26 12.24
CA GLY A 168 21.45 10.06 11.17
C GLY A 168 22.88 9.67 10.91
N ILE A 169 23.46 10.20 9.86
CA ILE A 169 24.90 10.13 9.58
C ILE A 169 25.41 11.57 9.62
N ASN A 170 26.45 11.84 10.42
CA ASN A 170 27.08 13.15 10.47
C ASN A 170 28.01 13.38 9.27
N ASP A 171 28.53 14.60 9.16
CA ASP A 171 29.44 15.01 8.06
C ASP A 171 30.75 14.21 8.02
N PHE A 172 31.09 13.48 9.09
CA PHE A 172 32.25 12.58 9.18
C PHE A 172 31.90 11.12 8.84
N GLY A 173 30.68 10.83 8.34
CA GLY A 173 30.22 9.48 8.00
C GLY A 173 29.89 8.58 9.20
N LYS A 174 29.84 9.13 10.43
CA LYS A 174 29.52 8.36 11.63
C LYS A 174 28.02 8.35 11.90
N SER A 175 27.52 7.18 12.32
CA SER A 175 26.12 7.05 12.77
C SER A 175 25.90 7.81 14.08
N VAL A 176 24.87 8.63 14.11
CA VAL A 176 24.44 9.37 15.30
C VAL A 176 23.01 8.93 15.64
N TRP A 177 22.76 8.67 16.90
CA TRP A 177 21.47 8.25 17.42
C TRP A 177 20.92 9.33 18.35
N PHE A 178 19.69 9.73 18.11
CA PHE A 178 18.97 10.68 18.96
C PHE A 178 17.86 9.93 19.67
N TYR A 179 17.82 10.02 20.97
CA TYR A 179 16.77 9.49 21.84
C TYR A 179 15.96 10.69 22.37
N LEU A 180 14.66 10.72 22.05
CA LEU A 180 13.73 11.81 22.38
C LEU A 180 12.57 11.30 23.23
#